data_acb3e48f40ba6e4bbfb8e9e486f6ad0e
#
_entry.id   acb3e48f40ba6e4bbfb8e9e486f6ad0e
#
_cell.length_a   1.000
_cell.length_b   1.000
_cell.length_c   1.000
_cell.angle_alpha   90.00
_cell.angle_beta   90.00
_cell.angle_gamma   90.00
#
_symmetry.space_group_name_H-M   'P 1'
#
loop_
_entity.id
_entity.type
_entity.pdbx_description
1 polymer ?
#
loop_
_entity_poly.entity_id
_entity_poly.type
_entity_poly.pdbx_seq_one_letter_code
_entity_poly.pdbx_strand_id
1 'polypeptide(L)'
;MKQMPNNFRRVKFIWKYLAPVLSPIFCKLFGFHRSVYKPVEEPFLLVSNHTDGADPGFVLSDVRAYFRFVSSDHVMESPVIRNVFRFIGRPLINYQKDSSDVIYNNMLETLKRGINVQLMAEARVTDTGETGYISRRNATLVKEVGCGLITHRITGGYLTIPRWADERRKGPVYGEVVHHYTKAEIAQMSEDEVYEAMCRDLYVNAYEENRVKKQKYIAENPAQSAEYVLYGCPKCGTVGKLHTKHDKLWCDCCDFEATVDDYGFWHSKDMEWDTIPEWDKYQKELIYRLIDNATDPDEVLVEHDEQLVSVMDEKGDVHLADEHGVIRLYKDSIEVLWDGKSTRVKGTDVKKISYSSKGTVGLVTDDVNLRIKTKEPRAANIYLVGVRYMKGHKTI
;
A
#
# COMPACT_ATOMS: atom_id res chain seq x y z
N MET A 1 -19.27 14.40 18.71
CA MET A 1 -18.07 15.26 18.70
C MET A 1 -17.08 14.77 19.74
N LYS A 2 -16.01 14.07 19.33
CA LYS A 2 -14.94 13.71 20.26
C LYS A 2 -14.04 14.94 20.42
N GLN A 3 -14.00 15.47 21.65
CA GLN A 3 -13.23 16.66 22.02
C GLN A 3 -11.75 16.53 21.63
N MET A 4 -11.14 17.65 21.23
CA MET A 4 -9.67 17.74 21.10
C MET A 4 -9.01 17.24 22.41
N PRO A 5 -7.86 16.53 22.32
CA PRO A 5 -7.17 16.11 23.54
C PRO A 5 -6.79 17.33 24.38
N ASN A 6 -7.05 17.27 25.69
CA ASN A 6 -6.71 18.32 26.67
C ASN A 6 -5.20 18.71 26.68
N ASN A 7 -4.38 18.09 25.83
CA ASN A 7 -2.93 18.20 25.75
C ASN A 7 -2.41 18.85 24.45
N PHE A 8 -3.22 19.61 23.72
CA PHE A 8 -2.80 20.23 22.45
C PHE A 8 -1.52 21.11 22.61
N ARG A 9 -1.43 21.87 23.71
CA ARG A 9 -0.22 22.66 24.03
C ARG A 9 1.01 21.79 24.22
N ARG A 10 0.86 20.65 24.92
CA ARG A 10 1.93 19.66 25.12
C ARG A 10 2.39 19.06 23.79
N VAL A 11 1.45 18.66 22.95
CA VAL A 11 1.76 18.06 21.64
C VAL A 11 2.50 19.06 20.74
N LYS A 12 2.04 20.33 20.64
CA LYS A 12 2.75 21.38 19.93
C LYS A 12 4.18 21.61 20.48
N PHE A 13 4.34 21.53 21.80
CA PHE A 13 5.66 21.64 22.43
C PHE A 13 6.60 20.49 22.01
N ILE A 14 6.09 19.24 22.05
CA ILE A 14 6.84 18.06 21.60
C ILE A 14 7.30 18.22 20.15
N TRP A 15 6.41 18.61 19.27
CA TRP A 15 6.71 18.80 17.86
C TRP A 15 7.71 19.93 17.61
N LYS A 16 7.61 21.00 18.38
CA LYS A 16 8.51 22.16 18.25
C LYS A 16 9.94 21.89 18.75
N TYR A 17 10.07 21.14 19.83
CA TYR A 17 11.36 21.01 20.53
C TYR A 17 11.93 19.59 20.48
N LEU A 18 11.11 18.56 20.60
CA LEU A 18 11.58 17.17 20.66
C LEU A 18 11.74 16.54 19.26
N ALA A 19 10.81 16.76 18.35
CA ALA A 19 10.90 16.23 17.00
C ALA A 19 12.18 16.67 16.27
N PRO A 20 12.64 17.94 16.33
CA PRO A 20 13.90 18.34 15.75
C PRO A 20 15.13 17.61 16.29
N VAL A 21 15.11 17.20 17.54
CA VAL A 21 16.21 16.48 18.20
C VAL A 21 16.18 14.99 17.83
N LEU A 22 15.00 14.38 17.74
CA LEU A 22 14.85 12.96 17.41
C LEU A 22 14.97 12.68 15.90
N SER A 23 14.56 13.62 15.04
CA SER A 23 14.64 13.47 13.58
C SER A 23 16.02 13.08 13.07
N PRO A 24 17.15 13.65 13.49
CA PRO A 24 18.46 13.23 12.99
C PRO A 24 18.80 11.78 13.32
N ILE A 25 18.37 11.30 14.50
CA ILE A 25 18.58 9.91 14.92
C ILE A 25 17.75 8.99 14.04
N PHE A 26 16.48 9.32 13.81
CA PHE A 26 15.59 8.59 12.92
C PHE A 26 16.13 8.58 11.48
N CYS A 27 16.57 9.73 10.96
CA CYS A 27 17.16 9.82 9.62
C CYS A 27 18.39 8.93 9.47
N LYS A 28 19.28 8.92 10.45
CA LYS A 28 20.48 8.07 10.44
C LYS A 28 20.12 6.58 10.47
N LEU A 29 19.12 6.20 11.28
CA LEU A 29 18.67 4.80 11.42
C LEU A 29 18.07 4.26 10.11
N PHE A 30 17.33 5.11 9.38
CA PHE A 30 16.62 4.72 8.16
C PHE A 30 17.35 5.11 6.85
N GLY A 31 18.56 5.68 6.92
CA GLY A 31 19.27 6.19 5.74
C GLY A 31 18.53 7.33 5.04
N PHE A 32 17.75 8.12 5.81
CA PHE A 32 16.90 9.17 5.26
C PHE A 32 17.63 10.49 5.12
N HIS A 33 17.66 11.00 3.89
CA HIS A 33 18.20 12.32 3.54
C HIS A 33 17.06 13.32 3.50
N ARG A 34 16.91 14.08 4.57
CA ARG A 34 15.81 15.02 4.77
C ARG A 34 16.02 16.34 4.05
N SER A 35 14.94 16.94 3.57
CA SER A 35 14.85 18.31 3.09
C SER A 35 13.91 19.10 4.00
N VAL A 36 14.50 19.85 4.96
CA VAL A 36 13.71 20.53 6.00
C VAL A 36 12.93 21.70 5.42
N TYR A 37 11.62 21.65 5.55
CA TYR A 37 10.68 22.66 5.08
C TYR A 37 9.86 23.24 6.23
N LYS A 38 9.67 24.55 6.26
CA LYS A 38 8.79 25.24 7.20
C LYS A 38 7.64 25.87 6.43
N PRO A 39 6.40 25.40 6.63
CA PRO A 39 5.23 25.98 5.98
C PRO A 39 5.04 27.47 6.29
N VAL A 40 4.58 28.22 5.30
CA VAL A 40 4.38 29.66 5.40
C VAL A 40 3.01 30.02 5.94
N GLU A 41 2.05 29.10 5.85
CA GLU A 41 0.67 29.31 6.33
C GLU A 41 0.03 28.01 6.85
N GLU A 42 -1.03 28.15 7.63
CA GLU A 42 -1.89 27.07 8.17
C GLU A 42 -3.36 27.49 8.07
N PRO A 43 -4.35 26.56 8.01
CA PRO A 43 -4.15 25.12 7.90
C PRO A 43 -3.84 24.67 6.47
N PHE A 44 -3.23 23.48 6.36
CA PHE A 44 -2.97 22.82 5.09
C PHE A 44 -3.28 21.32 5.19
N LEU A 45 -3.62 20.73 4.04
CA LEU A 45 -3.54 19.29 3.84
C LEU A 45 -2.14 18.93 3.34
N LEU A 46 -1.44 18.03 4.01
CA LEU A 46 -0.15 17.50 3.60
C LEU A 46 -0.36 16.09 3.03
N VAL A 47 -0.04 15.91 1.78
CA VAL A 47 -0.15 14.62 1.09
C VAL A 47 1.23 14.11 0.68
N SER A 48 1.44 12.81 0.81
CA SER A 48 2.67 12.14 0.37
C SER A 48 2.34 10.84 -0.37
N ASN A 49 3.24 10.39 -1.24
CA ASN A 49 3.22 9.02 -1.75
C ASN A 49 3.54 8.03 -0.62
N HIS A 50 3.25 6.73 -0.82
CA HIS A 50 3.35 5.71 0.24
C HIS A 50 4.25 4.55 -0.16
N THR A 51 5.46 4.53 0.40
CA THR A 51 6.51 3.56 0.05
C THR A 51 6.78 2.54 1.14
N ASP A 52 6.60 2.92 2.42
CA ASP A 52 6.98 2.12 3.59
C ASP A 52 6.18 2.53 4.84
N GLY A 53 6.13 1.67 5.83
CA GLY A 53 5.54 1.99 7.15
C GLY A 53 6.26 3.10 7.92
N ALA A 54 7.50 3.45 7.55
CA ALA A 54 8.27 4.54 8.15
C ALA A 54 7.96 5.92 7.53
N ASP A 55 7.22 6.00 6.42
CA ASP A 55 6.94 7.25 5.69
C ASP A 55 6.40 8.39 6.57
N PRO A 56 5.49 8.16 7.55
CA PRO A 56 5.08 9.22 8.45
C PRO A 56 6.24 9.85 9.23
N GLY A 57 7.26 9.07 9.55
CA GLY A 57 8.49 9.55 10.19
C GLY A 57 9.38 10.39 9.25
N PHE A 58 9.42 10.03 7.97
CA PHE A 58 10.12 10.82 6.94
C PHE A 58 9.45 12.19 6.76
N VAL A 59 8.12 12.20 6.58
CA VAL A 59 7.33 13.44 6.49
C VAL A 59 7.50 14.31 7.73
N LEU A 60 7.47 13.72 8.94
CA LEU A 60 7.71 14.43 10.21
C LEU A 60 9.12 15.02 10.28
N SER A 61 10.10 14.36 9.68
CA SER A 61 11.49 14.82 9.67
C SER A 61 11.71 16.00 8.73
N ASP A 62 10.92 16.09 7.65
CA ASP A 62 11.02 17.15 6.65
C ASP A 62 10.15 18.37 7.01
N VAL A 63 8.89 18.17 7.36
CA VAL A 63 7.93 19.27 7.52
C VAL A 63 7.88 19.76 8.98
N ARG A 64 8.26 21.01 9.21
CA ARG A 64 8.34 21.65 10.52
C ARG A 64 7.02 22.30 10.93
N ALA A 65 5.98 21.51 11.02
CA ALA A 65 4.66 21.94 11.51
C ALA A 65 3.98 20.81 12.27
N TYR A 66 3.06 21.15 13.16
CA TYR A 66 2.19 20.15 13.77
C TYR A 66 1.08 19.76 12.81
N PHE A 67 0.88 18.46 12.63
CA PHE A 67 -0.25 17.88 11.90
C PHE A 67 -0.75 16.59 12.55
N ARG A 68 -2.00 16.24 12.28
CA ARG A 68 -2.56 14.94 12.66
C ARG A 68 -2.38 13.97 11.50
N PHE A 69 -1.79 12.83 11.78
CA PHE A 69 -1.69 11.73 10.82
C PHE A 69 -3.03 11.05 10.60
N VAL A 70 -3.30 10.63 9.38
CA VAL A 70 -4.30 9.61 9.09
C VAL A 70 -3.63 8.24 9.17
N SER A 71 -4.20 7.32 9.94
CA SER A 71 -3.65 5.98 10.16
C SER A 71 -4.75 4.94 10.12
N SER A 72 -4.44 3.72 9.68
CA SER A 72 -5.37 2.60 9.79
C SER A 72 -5.44 2.06 11.22
N ASP A 73 -6.54 1.39 11.56
CA ASP A 73 -6.76 0.74 12.85
C ASP A 73 -5.74 -0.35 13.16
N HIS A 74 -5.28 -1.12 12.16
CA HIS A 74 -4.24 -2.15 12.33
C HIS A 74 -2.93 -1.61 12.92
N VAL A 75 -2.54 -0.40 12.55
CA VAL A 75 -1.33 0.23 13.10
C VAL A 75 -1.48 0.46 14.60
N MET A 76 -2.73 0.63 15.08
CA MET A 76 -3.04 0.83 16.49
C MET A 76 -3.08 -0.49 17.30
N GLU A 77 -3.03 -1.65 16.70
CA GLU A 77 -2.95 -2.94 17.38
C GLU A 77 -1.63 -3.08 18.15
N SER A 78 -0.52 -2.53 17.62
CA SER A 78 0.77 -2.50 18.32
C SER A 78 0.73 -1.59 19.55
N PRO A 79 0.95 -2.10 20.78
CA PRO A 79 0.99 -1.29 21.98
C PRO A 79 2.07 -0.20 21.95
N VAL A 80 3.21 -0.51 21.33
CA VAL A 80 4.35 0.43 21.20
C VAL A 80 3.95 1.59 20.31
N ILE A 81 3.45 1.33 19.12
CA ILE A 81 3.04 2.36 18.15
C ILE A 81 1.88 3.17 18.74
N ARG A 82 0.89 2.54 19.34
CA ARG A 82 -0.23 3.21 20.00
C ARG A 82 0.23 4.18 21.09
N ASN A 83 1.23 3.82 21.89
CA ASN A 83 1.78 4.70 22.92
C ASN A 83 2.59 5.85 22.33
N VAL A 84 3.37 5.59 21.28
CA VAL A 84 4.07 6.64 20.52
C VAL A 84 3.06 7.66 19.98
N PHE A 85 1.99 7.22 19.31
CA PHE A 85 0.97 8.13 18.81
C PHE A 85 0.21 8.87 19.92
N ARG A 86 -0.03 8.24 21.08
CA ARG A 86 -0.60 8.95 22.24
C ARG A 86 0.33 10.06 22.74
N PHE A 87 1.63 9.87 22.60
CA PHE A 87 2.63 10.83 23.02
C PHE A 87 2.80 11.99 22.03
N ILE A 88 2.96 11.71 20.72
CA ILE A 88 3.21 12.71 19.68
C ILE A 88 1.96 13.40 19.15
N GLY A 89 0.77 12.90 19.46
CA GLY A 89 -0.53 13.41 19.03
C GLY A 89 -1.42 12.28 18.53
N ARG A 90 -2.71 12.33 18.86
CA ARG A 90 -3.66 11.29 18.45
C ARG A 90 -3.90 11.36 16.95
N PRO A 91 -3.67 10.28 16.19
CA PRO A 91 -3.97 10.22 14.76
C PRO A 91 -5.48 10.30 14.50
N LEU A 92 -5.86 10.55 13.27
CA LEU A 92 -7.19 10.27 12.73
C LEU A 92 -7.21 8.80 12.32
N ILE A 93 -8.01 7.98 12.96
CA ILE A 93 -8.03 6.54 12.69
C ILE A 93 -9.08 6.24 11.63
N ASN A 94 -8.64 5.61 10.55
CA ASN A 94 -9.51 5.04 9.52
C ASN A 94 -9.80 3.59 9.91
N TYR A 95 -10.99 3.35 10.48
CA TYR A 95 -11.41 2.01 10.87
C TYR A 95 -11.93 1.25 9.65
N GLN A 96 -11.51 -0.02 9.50
CA GLN A 96 -11.96 -0.86 8.37
C GLN A 96 -13.47 -1.07 8.31
N LYS A 97 -14.13 -1.03 9.47
CA LYS A 97 -15.59 -1.16 9.60
C LYS A 97 -16.36 0.11 9.22
N ASP A 98 -15.72 1.27 9.21
CA ASP A 98 -16.36 2.54 8.93
C ASP A 98 -16.40 2.79 7.41
N SER A 99 -17.39 3.56 6.94
CA SER A 99 -17.37 4.07 5.59
C SER A 99 -16.25 5.10 5.39
N SER A 100 -15.81 5.27 4.16
CA SER A 100 -14.80 6.29 3.80
C SER A 100 -15.24 7.73 4.14
N ASP A 101 -16.53 7.95 4.35
CA ASP A 101 -17.08 9.26 4.73
C ASP A 101 -16.75 9.64 6.18
N VAL A 102 -16.63 8.65 7.06
CA VAL A 102 -16.28 8.91 8.47
C VAL A 102 -14.90 9.55 8.56
N ILE A 103 -13.89 8.97 7.91
CA ILE A 103 -12.53 9.53 7.93
C ILE A 103 -12.47 10.86 7.18
N TYR A 104 -13.18 11.00 6.05
CA TYR A 104 -13.28 12.25 5.31
C TYR A 104 -13.83 13.38 6.19
N ASN A 105 -14.95 13.17 6.87
CA ASN A 105 -15.55 14.14 7.78
C ASN A 105 -14.63 14.48 8.97
N ASN A 106 -13.91 13.51 9.51
CA ASN A 106 -12.94 13.75 10.57
C ASN A 106 -11.77 14.64 10.11
N MET A 107 -11.28 14.45 8.87
CA MET A 107 -10.26 15.32 8.26
C MET A 107 -10.82 16.72 8.02
N LEU A 108 -12.00 16.83 7.44
CA LEU A 108 -12.70 18.07 7.17
C LEU A 108 -12.87 18.93 8.43
N GLU A 109 -13.41 18.35 9.51
CA GLU A 109 -13.56 19.03 10.78
C GLU A 109 -12.21 19.44 11.40
N THR A 110 -11.18 18.61 11.25
CA THR A 110 -9.85 18.89 11.78
C THR A 110 -9.24 20.11 11.09
N LEU A 111 -9.29 20.15 9.76
CA LEU A 111 -8.81 21.29 8.96
C LEU A 111 -9.62 22.56 9.22
N LYS A 112 -10.97 22.48 9.27
CA LYS A 112 -11.84 23.63 9.61
C LYS A 112 -11.56 24.22 11.00
N ARG A 113 -10.95 23.43 11.91
CA ARG A 113 -10.48 23.92 13.23
C ARG A 113 -9.08 24.53 13.20
N GLY A 114 -8.48 24.70 12.02
CA GLY A 114 -7.13 25.25 11.87
C GLY A 114 -6.01 24.28 12.22
N ILE A 115 -6.25 22.97 12.16
CA ILE A 115 -5.25 21.94 12.46
C ILE A 115 -4.89 21.24 11.15
N ASN A 116 -3.59 21.19 10.84
CA ASN A 116 -3.09 20.50 9.66
C ASN A 116 -3.35 19.00 9.73
N VAL A 117 -3.60 18.40 8.57
CA VAL A 117 -3.79 16.96 8.42
C VAL A 117 -2.73 16.42 7.45
N GLN A 118 -2.16 15.27 7.77
CA GLN A 118 -1.26 14.53 6.90
C GLN A 118 -1.87 13.17 6.59
N LEU A 119 -1.82 12.79 5.30
CA LEU A 119 -2.19 11.45 4.84
C LEU A 119 -1.27 10.98 3.72
N MET A 120 -1.16 9.66 3.59
CA MET A 120 -0.59 9.03 2.41
C MET A 120 -1.67 8.97 1.33
N ALA A 121 -1.44 9.64 0.18
CA ALA A 121 -2.48 9.89 -0.82
C ALA A 121 -3.02 8.62 -1.49
N GLU A 122 -2.19 7.57 -1.54
CA GLU A 122 -2.51 6.26 -2.13
C GLU A 122 -3.32 5.36 -1.18
N ALA A 123 -3.50 5.74 0.07
CA ALA A 123 -4.15 4.97 1.13
C ALA A 123 -3.52 3.61 1.46
N ARG A 124 -2.59 3.11 0.66
CA ARG A 124 -1.83 1.86 0.89
C ARG A 124 -0.41 1.99 0.35
N VAL A 125 0.52 1.26 0.94
CA VAL A 125 1.89 1.13 0.44
C VAL A 125 1.87 0.53 -0.97
N THR A 126 2.68 1.07 -1.88
CA THR A 126 2.80 0.52 -3.23
C THR A 126 3.34 -0.92 -3.21
N ASP A 127 2.76 -1.78 -4.04
CA ASP A 127 3.23 -3.16 -4.21
C ASP A 127 4.36 -3.26 -5.24
N THR A 128 4.41 -2.33 -6.19
CA THR A 128 5.29 -2.40 -7.36
C THR A 128 6.44 -1.37 -7.34
N GLY A 129 6.36 -0.35 -6.50
CA GLY A 129 7.30 0.76 -6.49
C GLY A 129 6.90 1.92 -7.41
N GLU A 130 5.77 1.81 -8.07
CA GLU A 130 5.13 2.91 -8.78
C GLU A 130 3.98 3.47 -7.95
N THR A 131 3.79 4.80 -7.98
CA THR A 131 2.70 5.47 -7.26
C THR A 131 1.36 4.94 -7.76
N GLY A 132 0.55 4.48 -6.82
CA GLY A 132 -0.76 3.93 -7.09
C GLY A 132 -1.85 5.01 -7.24
N TYR A 133 -3.11 4.55 -7.18
CA TYR A 133 -4.26 5.44 -7.32
C TYR A 133 -4.34 6.47 -6.18
N ILE A 134 -4.45 7.73 -6.54
CA ILE A 134 -4.69 8.87 -5.64
C ILE A 134 -6.17 9.22 -5.69
N SER A 135 -6.83 9.29 -4.53
CA SER A 135 -8.26 9.59 -4.48
C SER A 135 -8.54 11.06 -4.81
N ARG A 136 -9.47 11.32 -5.75
CA ARG A 136 -9.99 12.68 -6.05
C ARG A 136 -10.57 13.36 -4.82
N ARG A 137 -11.11 12.61 -3.86
CA ARG A 137 -11.65 13.15 -2.61
C ARG A 137 -10.65 13.99 -1.83
N ASN A 138 -9.34 13.80 -2.04
CA ASN A 138 -8.32 14.65 -1.42
C ASN A 138 -8.36 16.07 -2.00
N ALA A 139 -8.57 16.22 -3.31
CA ALA A 139 -8.74 17.53 -3.95
C ALA A 139 -10.05 18.19 -3.55
N THR A 140 -11.15 17.43 -3.53
CA THR A 140 -12.46 17.88 -3.01
C THR A 140 -12.32 18.43 -1.58
N LEU A 141 -11.60 17.72 -0.70
CA LEU A 141 -11.37 18.13 0.69
C LEU A 141 -10.65 19.48 0.78
N VAL A 142 -9.58 19.66 -0.02
CA VAL A 142 -8.80 20.92 -0.05
C VAL A 142 -9.69 22.09 -0.52
N LYS A 143 -10.49 21.88 -1.56
CA LYS A 143 -11.41 22.89 -2.11
C LYS A 143 -12.55 23.22 -1.13
N GLU A 144 -13.14 22.20 -0.49
CA GLU A 144 -14.25 22.38 0.47
C GLU A 144 -13.81 23.15 1.72
N VAL A 145 -12.60 22.92 2.19
CA VAL A 145 -12.03 23.65 3.34
C VAL A 145 -11.50 25.03 2.95
N GLY A 146 -11.01 25.19 1.74
CA GLY A 146 -10.23 26.37 1.33
C GLY A 146 -8.90 26.48 2.07
N CYS A 147 -8.24 25.36 2.35
CA CYS A 147 -6.94 25.32 3.00
C CYS A 147 -5.79 25.24 1.98
N GLY A 148 -4.56 25.43 2.42
CA GLY A 148 -3.36 25.17 1.61
C GLY A 148 -3.18 23.66 1.35
N LEU A 149 -2.37 23.33 0.35
CA LEU A 149 -1.96 21.96 0.03
C LEU A 149 -0.44 21.89 -0.01
N ILE A 150 0.13 20.92 0.70
CA ILE A 150 1.56 20.60 0.59
C ILE A 150 1.68 19.20 0.00
N THR A 151 2.40 19.08 -1.10
CA THR A 151 2.79 17.81 -1.71
C THR A 151 4.20 17.45 -1.28
N HIS A 152 4.36 16.25 -0.73
CA HIS A 152 5.65 15.73 -0.26
C HIS A 152 5.95 14.41 -0.96
N ARG A 153 7.15 14.26 -1.48
CA ARG A 153 7.57 13.09 -2.24
C ARG A 153 8.70 12.35 -1.53
N ILE A 154 8.55 11.02 -1.45
CA ILE A 154 9.55 10.10 -0.91
C ILE A 154 10.07 9.24 -2.06
N THR A 155 11.40 9.22 -2.25
CA THR A 155 12.08 8.37 -3.23
C THR A 155 13.09 7.45 -2.55
N GLY A 156 13.36 6.28 -3.15
CA GLY A 156 14.22 5.25 -2.57
C GLY A 156 13.57 4.40 -1.47
N GLY A 157 12.45 4.82 -0.89
CA GLY A 157 11.75 4.11 0.19
C GLY A 157 11.34 2.71 -0.23
N TYR A 158 10.70 2.56 -1.39
CA TYR A 158 10.31 1.25 -1.90
C TYR A 158 11.49 0.31 -2.11
N LEU A 159 12.58 0.76 -2.74
CA LEU A 159 13.77 -0.10 -2.96
C LEU A 159 14.49 -0.45 -1.67
N THR A 160 14.35 0.38 -0.62
CA THR A 160 14.89 0.10 0.72
C THR A 160 14.11 -1.03 1.40
N ILE A 161 12.78 -1.04 1.32
CA ILE A 161 11.94 -2.11 1.85
C ILE A 161 10.72 -2.32 0.97
N PRO A 162 10.85 -3.05 -0.15
CA PRO A 162 9.69 -3.46 -0.93
C PRO A 162 8.66 -4.13 -0.04
N ARG A 163 7.39 -3.92 -0.32
CA ARG A 163 6.29 -4.38 0.55
C ARG A 163 6.30 -5.89 0.81
N TRP A 164 6.82 -6.65 -0.12
CA TRP A 164 6.98 -8.10 -0.04
C TRP A 164 8.22 -8.54 0.74
N ALA A 165 9.26 -7.69 0.85
CA ALA A 165 10.53 -8.06 1.46
C ALA A 165 10.41 -8.36 2.97
N ASP A 166 11.19 -9.32 3.42
CA ASP A 166 11.27 -9.69 4.83
C ASP A 166 12.30 -8.87 5.59
N GLU A 167 13.27 -8.29 4.87
CA GLU A 167 14.33 -7.47 5.45
C GLU A 167 14.46 -6.11 4.77
N ARG A 168 14.93 -5.13 5.54
CA ARG A 168 15.25 -3.80 5.01
C ARG A 168 16.62 -3.83 4.33
N ARG A 169 16.68 -3.35 3.09
CA ARG A 169 17.92 -3.17 2.35
C ARG A 169 18.66 -1.91 2.83
N LYS A 170 19.97 -1.93 2.83
CA LYS A 170 20.81 -0.76 3.10
C LYS A 170 20.89 0.10 1.86
N GLY A 171 20.24 1.25 1.89
CA GLY A 171 20.20 2.20 0.77
C GLY A 171 19.63 3.55 1.22
N PRO A 172 19.81 4.60 0.41
CA PRO A 172 19.35 5.95 0.75
C PRO A 172 17.85 6.10 0.48
N VAL A 173 17.19 6.86 1.36
CA VAL A 173 15.82 7.35 1.18
C VAL A 173 15.85 8.87 1.17
N TYR A 174 15.13 9.51 0.27
CA TYR A 174 15.07 10.97 0.16
C TYR A 174 13.63 11.44 0.31
N GLY A 175 13.45 12.58 0.99
CA GLY A 175 12.17 13.28 1.10
C GLY A 175 12.32 14.71 0.64
N GLU A 176 11.28 15.22 0.00
CA GLU A 176 11.21 16.63 -0.40
C GLU A 176 9.77 17.14 -0.41
N VAL A 177 9.56 18.39 -0.02
CA VAL A 177 8.34 19.12 -0.35
C VAL A 177 8.45 19.55 -1.80
N VAL A 178 7.61 18.99 -2.68
CA VAL A 178 7.60 19.30 -4.10
C VAL A 178 6.99 20.67 -4.32
N HIS A 179 5.81 20.91 -3.68
CA HIS A 179 5.14 22.19 -3.77
C HIS A 179 4.34 22.52 -2.51
N HIS A 180 4.20 23.81 -2.22
CA HIS A 180 3.26 24.32 -1.24
C HIS A 180 2.29 25.28 -1.95
N TYR A 181 1.13 24.76 -2.32
CA TYR A 181 0.02 25.56 -2.84
C TYR A 181 -0.63 26.33 -1.70
N THR A 182 -0.52 27.64 -1.73
CA THR A 182 -1.15 28.52 -0.75
C THR A 182 -2.69 28.53 -0.90
N LYS A 183 -3.39 29.00 0.12
CA LYS A 183 -4.86 29.17 0.04
C LYS A 183 -5.28 30.05 -1.13
N ALA A 184 -4.47 31.10 -1.43
CA ALA A 184 -4.74 31.99 -2.53
C ALA A 184 -4.62 31.29 -3.89
N GLU A 185 -3.60 30.44 -4.08
CA GLU A 185 -3.43 29.61 -5.27
C GLU A 185 -4.54 28.58 -5.39
N ILE A 186 -4.84 27.85 -4.30
CA ILE A 186 -5.94 26.88 -4.26
C ILE A 186 -7.29 27.53 -4.61
N ALA A 187 -7.54 28.76 -4.18
CA ALA A 187 -8.78 29.46 -4.50
C ALA A 187 -8.95 29.70 -6.02
N GLN A 188 -7.84 29.88 -6.75
CA GLN A 188 -7.84 30.11 -8.20
C GLN A 188 -7.90 28.80 -9.02
N MET A 189 -7.51 27.66 -8.44
CA MET A 189 -7.51 26.37 -9.12
C MET A 189 -8.90 25.72 -9.08
N SER A 190 -9.27 25.04 -10.14
CA SER A 190 -10.41 24.10 -10.14
C SER A 190 -10.07 22.85 -9.30
N GLU A 191 -11.06 22.03 -8.98
CA GLU A 191 -10.85 20.76 -8.30
C GLU A 191 -9.99 19.81 -9.15
N ASP A 192 -10.18 19.79 -10.46
CA ASP A 192 -9.41 18.97 -11.40
C ASP A 192 -7.94 19.40 -11.42
N GLU A 193 -7.65 20.69 -11.48
CA GLU A 193 -6.29 21.22 -11.43
C GLU A 193 -5.58 20.86 -10.11
N VAL A 194 -6.28 20.92 -8.97
CA VAL A 194 -5.73 20.47 -7.68
C VAL A 194 -5.43 18.99 -7.69
N TYR A 195 -6.33 18.18 -8.25
CA TYR A 195 -6.12 16.73 -8.37
C TYR A 195 -4.95 16.38 -9.28
N GLU A 196 -4.86 16.99 -10.45
CA GLU A 196 -3.74 16.81 -11.40
C GLU A 196 -2.40 17.24 -10.80
N ALA A 197 -2.39 18.33 -10.06
CA ALA A 197 -1.21 18.78 -9.31
C ALA A 197 -0.76 17.73 -8.28
N MET A 198 -1.69 17.16 -7.50
CA MET A 198 -1.37 16.08 -6.57
C MET A 198 -0.79 14.87 -7.30
N CYS A 199 -1.42 14.42 -8.38
CA CYS A 199 -0.96 13.25 -9.15
C CYS A 199 0.44 13.48 -9.72
N ARG A 200 0.70 14.63 -10.34
CA ARG A 200 2.00 15.00 -10.90
C ARG A 200 3.10 15.08 -9.84
N ASP A 201 2.83 15.76 -8.73
CA ASP A 201 3.83 16.04 -7.70
C ASP A 201 4.21 14.79 -6.90
N LEU A 202 3.26 13.86 -6.72
CA LEU A 202 3.46 12.64 -5.93
C LEU A 202 3.91 11.44 -6.76
N TYR A 203 3.89 11.55 -8.09
CA TYR A 203 4.29 10.44 -8.95
C TYR A 203 5.75 10.06 -8.74
N VAL A 204 5.97 8.79 -8.49
CA VAL A 204 7.28 8.13 -8.39
C VAL A 204 7.18 6.78 -9.07
N ASN A 205 8.14 6.47 -9.95
CA ASN A 205 8.50 5.12 -10.31
C ASN A 205 9.90 4.85 -9.74
N ALA A 206 9.98 4.00 -8.73
CA ALA A 206 11.20 3.76 -7.97
C ALA A 206 12.35 3.23 -8.84
N TYR A 207 12.03 2.48 -9.89
CA TYR A 207 13.01 1.92 -10.82
C TYR A 207 13.54 2.97 -11.78
N GLU A 208 12.65 3.77 -12.40
CA GLU A 208 13.05 4.86 -13.28
C GLU A 208 13.88 5.90 -12.54
N GLU A 209 13.50 6.24 -11.32
CA GLU A 209 14.28 7.09 -10.42
C GLU A 209 15.69 6.49 -10.19
N ASN A 210 15.76 5.19 -9.89
CA ASN A 210 17.05 4.56 -9.60
C ASN A 210 17.89 4.29 -10.85
N ARG A 211 17.27 4.17 -12.01
CA ARG A 211 17.99 4.09 -13.30
C ARG A 211 18.87 5.33 -13.53
N VAL A 212 18.36 6.49 -13.08
CA VAL A 212 19.08 7.77 -13.14
C VAL A 212 20.06 7.91 -11.96
N LYS A 213 19.59 7.66 -10.73
CA LYS A 213 20.37 7.90 -9.50
C LYS A 213 21.46 6.86 -9.25
N LYS A 214 21.30 5.64 -9.76
CA LYS A 214 22.23 4.50 -9.62
C LYS A 214 22.65 4.24 -8.18
N GLN A 215 21.68 4.28 -7.25
CA GLN A 215 21.88 4.00 -5.83
C GLN A 215 21.77 2.50 -5.56
N LYS A 216 22.63 1.99 -4.69
CA LYS A 216 22.59 0.58 -4.25
C LYS A 216 21.65 0.40 -3.06
N TYR A 217 20.93 -0.73 -3.07
CA TYR A 217 19.99 -1.18 -2.03
C TYR A 217 20.35 -2.62 -1.63
N ILE A 218 21.30 -2.75 -0.74
CA ILE A 218 21.98 -4.03 -0.43
C ILE A 218 21.24 -4.78 0.68
N ALA A 219 20.92 -6.04 0.43
CA ALA A 219 20.36 -7.00 1.38
C ALA A 219 21.08 -8.34 1.26
N GLU A 220 20.95 -9.21 2.26
CA GLU A 220 21.47 -10.57 2.22
C GLU A 220 20.59 -11.47 1.33
N ASN A 221 19.26 -11.26 1.39
CA ASN A 221 18.25 -12.04 0.68
C ASN A 221 17.31 -11.13 -0.15
N PRO A 222 17.82 -10.45 -1.20
CA PRO A 222 17.08 -9.38 -1.87
C PRO A 222 15.87 -9.85 -2.68
N ALA A 223 15.74 -11.13 -3.06
CA ALA A 223 14.58 -11.68 -3.74
C ALA A 223 13.59 -12.38 -2.80
N GLN A 224 14.00 -12.63 -1.54
CA GLN A 224 13.19 -13.42 -0.61
C GLN A 224 11.79 -12.87 -0.45
N SER A 225 10.78 -13.73 -0.65
CA SER A 225 9.35 -13.42 -0.57
C SER A 225 8.77 -12.57 -1.71
N ALA A 226 9.51 -12.34 -2.81
CA ALA A 226 8.99 -11.61 -3.97
C ALA A 226 7.78 -12.30 -4.63
N GLU A 227 7.61 -13.62 -4.45
CA GLU A 227 6.42 -14.37 -4.90
C GLU A 227 5.11 -13.89 -4.28
N TYR A 228 5.13 -13.06 -3.23
CA TYR A 228 3.91 -12.38 -2.77
C TYR A 228 3.33 -11.41 -3.79
N VAL A 229 4.17 -10.83 -4.65
CA VAL A 229 3.77 -9.86 -5.66
C VAL A 229 4.05 -10.35 -7.08
N LEU A 230 5.03 -11.25 -7.27
CA LEU A 230 5.36 -11.84 -8.58
C LEU A 230 4.79 -13.26 -8.65
N TYR A 231 3.79 -13.48 -9.50
CA TYR A 231 3.06 -14.75 -9.58
C TYR A 231 2.92 -15.32 -11.00
N GLY A 232 3.21 -14.55 -12.04
CA GLY A 232 3.13 -14.97 -13.43
C GLY A 232 4.51 -15.24 -14.02
N CYS A 233 4.75 -16.48 -14.48
CA CYS A 233 6.01 -16.85 -15.11
C CYS A 233 6.13 -16.21 -16.49
N PRO A 234 7.20 -15.42 -16.78
CA PRO A 234 7.40 -14.80 -18.08
C PRO A 234 7.61 -15.80 -19.23
N LYS A 235 8.19 -16.98 -18.93
CA LYS A 235 8.52 -17.97 -19.94
C LYS A 235 7.37 -18.88 -20.32
N CYS A 236 6.72 -19.52 -19.34
CA CYS A 236 5.66 -20.49 -19.64
C CYS A 236 4.24 -19.97 -19.42
N GLY A 237 4.06 -18.76 -18.87
CA GLY A 237 2.75 -18.18 -18.59
C GLY A 237 2.00 -18.82 -17.42
N THR A 238 2.61 -19.77 -16.70
CA THR A 238 1.97 -20.38 -15.53
C THR A 238 1.85 -19.37 -14.40
N VAL A 239 0.73 -19.44 -13.67
CA VAL A 239 0.40 -18.55 -12.59
C VAL A 239 0.52 -19.25 -11.24
N GLY A 240 1.09 -18.56 -10.23
CA GLY A 240 1.17 -19.07 -8.86
C GLY A 240 2.15 -20.21 -8.64
N LYS A 241 3.18 -20.33 -9.48
CA LYS A 241 4.22 -21.37 -9.39
C LYS A 241 5.64 -20.78 -9.36
N LEU A 242 5.76 -19.51 -8.91
CA LEU A 242 7.05 -18.87 -8.70
C LEU A 242 7.48 -18.99 -7.24
N HIS A 243 8.76 -19.23 -7.03
CA HIS A 243 9.39 -19.37 -5.73
C HIS A 243 10.62 -18.48 -5.64
N THR A 244 10.99 -18.12 -4.39
CA THR A 244 12.17 -17.27 -4.16
C THR A 244 13.07 -17.80 -3.07
N LYS A 245 14.38 -17.58 -3.25
CA LYS A 245 15.39 -17.83 -2.21
C LYS A 245 16.61 -16.97 -2.46
N HIS A 246 17.11 -16.30 -1.44
CA HIS A 246 18.24 -15.37 -1.51
C HIS A 246 18.03 -14.27 -2.57
N ASP A 247 18.81 -14.26 -3.63
CA ASP A 247 18.74 -13.33 -4.76
C ASP A 247 18.00 -13.89 -5.98
N LYS A 248 17.48 -15.15 -5.90
CA LYS A 248 16.87 -15.87 -7.01
C LYS A 248 15.37 -16.03 -6.89
N LEU A 249 14.75 -16.04 -8.08
CA LEU A 249 13.37 -16.46 -8.30
C LEU A 249 13.35 -17.49 -9.41
N TRP A 250 12.54 -18.56 -9.28
CA TRP A 250 12.38 -19.60 -10.30
C TRP A 250 10.94 -20.07 -10.42
N CYS A 251 10.64 -20.78 -11.51
CA CYS A 251 9.35 -21.40 -11.77
C CYS A 251 9.43 -22.92 -11.62
N ASP A 252 8.47 -23.54 -10.95
CA ASP A 252 8.43 -25.01 -10.81
C ASP A 252 7.96 -25.74 -12.08
N CYS A 253 7.34 -25.01 -13.04
CA CYS A 253 6.80 -25.61 -14.26
C CYS A 253 7.74 -25.58 -15.45
N CYS A 254 8.83 -24.81 -15.39
CA CYS A 254 9.82 -24.69 -16.47
C CYS A 254 11.18 -24.25 -15.91
N ASP A 255 12.20 -24.13 -16.79
CA ASP A 255 13.55 -23.71 -16.46
C ASP A 255 13.71 -22.16 -16.37
N PHE A 256 12.63 -21.41 -16.08
CA PHE A 256 12.73 -19.98 -15.86
C PHE A 256 13.44 -19.67 -14.54
N GLU A 257 14.44 -18.82 -14.61
CA GLU A 257 15.13 -18.24 -13.46
C GLU A 257 15.33 -16.74 -13.67
N ALA A 258 15.23 -15.97 -12.59
CA ALA A 258 15.56 -14.55 -12.53
C ALA A 258 16.35 -14.25 -11.26
N THR A 259 17.21 -13.23 -11.31
CA THR A 259 17.94 -12.70 -10.14
C THR A 259 17.68 -11.21 -10.00
N VAL A 260 17.81 -10.70 -8.76
CA VAL A 260 17.72 -9.27 -8.50
C VAL A 260 19.10 -8.74 -8.09
N ASP A 261 19.51 -7.61 -8.66
CA ASP A 261 20.79 -6.97 -8.37
C ASP A 261 20.73 -5.98 -7.18
N ASP A 262 21.89 -5.42 -6.81
CA ASP A 262 22.02 -4.42 -5.76
C ASP A 262 21.27 -3.11 -6.06
N TYR A 263 20.87 -2.86 -7.29
CA TYR A 263 20.11 -1.67 -7.71
C TYR A 263 18.60 -1.89 -7.70
N GLY A 264 18.17 -3.16 -7.47
CA GLY A 264 16.77 -3.59 -7.39
C GLY A 264 16.22 -4.08 -8.73
N PHE A 265 17.02 -4.14 -9.80
CA PHE A 265 16.57 -4.60 -11.12
C PHE A 265 16.63 -6.12 -11.22
N TRP A 266 15.66 -6.69 -11.95
CA TRP A 266 15.53 -8.11 -12.19
C TRP A 266 16.15 -8.52 -13.51
N HIS A 267 16.89 -9.62 -13.54
CA HIS A 267 17.61 -10.10 -14.70
C HIS A 267 17.26 -11.54 -15.01
N SER A 268 16.86 -11.81 -16.26
CA SER A 268 16.63 -13.14 -16.80
C SER A 268 16.86 -13.11 -18.31
N LYS A 269 17.34 -14.24 -18.87
CA LYS A 269 17.47 -14.42 -20.33
C LYS A 269 16.10 -14.57 -21.05
N ASP A 270 15.05 -14.92 -20.27
CA ASP A 270 13.70 -15.22 -20.78
C ASP A 270 12.73 -14.03 -20.57
N MET A 271 13.24 -12.82 -20.27
CA MET A 271 12.45 -11.65 -19.92
C MET A 271 13.04 -10.39 -20.56
N GLU A 272 12.19 -9.54 -21.17
CA GLU A 272 12.62 -8.29 -21.85
C GLU A 272 12.61 -7.07 -20.91
N TRP A 273 11.92 -7.17 -19.77
CA TRP A 273 11.84 -6.13 -18.74
C TRP A 273 12.67 -6.47 -17.52
N ASP A 274 12.97 -5.47 -16.72
CA ASP A 274 13.82 -5.62 -15.52
C ASP A 274 13.19 -5.00 -14.25
N THR A 275 11.91 -4.58 -14.31
CA THR A 275 11.22 -3.91 -13.21
C THR A 275 9.96 -4.65 -12.76
N ILE A 276 9.58 -4.51 -11.49
CA ILE A 276 8.33 -5.08 -10.98
C ILE A 276 7.08 -4.44 -11.60
N PRO A 277 6.98 -3.12 -11.87
CA PRO A 277 5.83 -2.56 -12.56
C PRO A 277 5.55 -3.20 -13.93
N GLU A 278 6.58 -3.45 -14.73
CA GLU A 278 6.44 -4.11 -16.03
C GLU A 278 6.01 -5.58 -15.87
N TRP A 279 6.63 -6.29 -14.91
CA TRP A 279 6.23 -7.66 -14.59
C TRP A 279 4.80 -7.73 -14.08
N ASP A 280 4.38 -6.81 -13.22
CA ASP A 280 3.02 -6.74 -12.70
C ASP A 280 1.98 -6.51 -13.82
N LYS A 281 2.30 -5.65 -14.77
CA LYS A 281 1.47 -5.47 -15.96
C LYS A 281 1.32 -6.77 -16.76
N TYR A 282 2.43 -7.45 -17.04
CA TYR A 282 2.43 -8.73 -17.76
C TYR A 282 1.59 -9.79 -17.06
N GLN A 283 1.77 -9.99 -15.75
CA GLN A 283 1.08 -11.02 -15.00
C GLN A 283 -0.42 -10.74 -14.81
N LYS A 284 -0.82 -9.48 -14.74
CA LYS A 284 -2.25 -9.10 -14.76
C LYS A 284 -2.89 -9.50 -16.09
N GLU A 285 -2.22 -9.25 -17.21
CA GLU A 285 -2.68 -9.68 -18.54
C GLU A 285 -2.77 -11.21 -18.65
N LEU A 286 -1.93 -11.97 -17.96
CA LEU A 286 -2.10 -13.43 -17.86
C LEU A 286 -3.42 -13.81 -17.21
N ILE A 287 -3.77 -13.21 -16.07
CA ILE A 287 -5.03 -13.47 -15.37
C ILE A 287 -6.23 -13.10 -16.25
N TYR A 288 -6.17 -11.95 -16.91
CA TYR A 288 -7.25 -11.50 -17.81
C TYR A 288 -7.46 -12.51 -18.95
N ARG A 289 -6.38 -12.96 -19.61
CA ARG A 289 -6.45 -13.97 -20.67
C ARG A 289 -6.95 -15.33 -20.17
N LEU A 290 -6.56 -15.77 -18.97
CA LEU A 290 -7.10 -16.99 -18.37
C LEU A 290 -8.62 -16.91 -18.22
N ILE A 291 -9.13 -15.80 -17.69
CA ILE A 291 -10.56 -15.58 -17.51
C ILE A 291 -11.29 -15.46 -18.86
N ASP A 292 -10.75 -14.69 -19.83
CA ASP A 292 -11.40 -14.46 -21.11
C ASP A 292 -11.46 -15.72 -21.98
N ASN A 293 -10.42 -16.56 -21.96
CA ASN A 293 -10.32 -17.77 -22.76
C ASN A 293 -11.08 -18.96 -22.18
N ALA A 294 -11.44 -18.93 -20.89
CA ALA A 294 -12.19 -20.02 -20.28
C ALA A 294 -13.57 -20.15 -20.94
N THR A 295 -13.91 -21.34 -21.38
CA THR A 295 -15.21 -21.65 -22.00
C THR A 295 -16.17 -22.31 -21.06
N ASP A 296 -15.67 -23.10 -20.11
CA ASP A 296 -16.43 -23.77 -19.07
C ASP A 296 -16.42 -22.91 -17.77
N PRO A 297 -17.60 -22.53 -17.24
CA PRO A 297 -17.67 -21.77 -15.99
C PRO A 297 -17.19 -22.57 -14.76
N ASP A 298 -17.13 -23.91 -14.87
CA ASP A 298 -16.68 -24.80 -13.79
C ASP A 298 -15.21 -25.23 -13.93
N GLU A 299 -14.51 -24.75 -14.96
CA GLU A 299 -13.06 -24.91 -15.09
C GLU A 299 -12.33 -24.14 -14.01
N VAL A 300 -11.48 -24.83 -13.24
CA VAL A 300 -10.61 -24.22 -12.23
C VAL A 300 -9.41 -23.57 -12.94
N LEU A 301 -9.35 -22.25 -12.95
CA LEU A 301 -8.27 -21.50 -13.60
C LEU A 301 -7.03 -21.40 -12.71
N VAL A 302 -7.22 -21.20 -11.42
CA VAL A 302 -6.14 -21.16 -10.42
C VAL A 302 -6.64 -21.79 -9.14
N GLU A 303 -5.82 -22.65 -8.55
CA GLU A 303 -6.10 -23.30 -7.25
C GLU A 303 -4.89 -23.23 -6.34
N HIS A 304 -5.14 -22.93 -5.08
CA HIS A 304 -4.18 -23.10 -3.99
C HIS A 304 -4.86 -23.85 -2.84
N ASP A 305 -4.30 -24.99 -2.49
CA ASP A 305 -4.66 -25.82 -1.33
C ASP A 305 -3.80 -25.47 -0.10
N GLU A 306 -4.04 -26.19 1.00
CA GLU A 306 -3.28 -26.01 2.26
C GLU A 306 -3.28 -24.58 2.82
N GLN A 307 -4.35 -23.82 2.60
CA GLN A 307 -4.47 -22.44 3.03
C GLN A 307 -5.04 -22.32 4.45
N LEU A 308 -4.56 -21.35 5.24
CA LEU A 308 -5.15 -21.04 6.54
C LEU A 308 -6.41 -20.20 6.33
N VAL A 309 -7.59 -20.77 6.58
CA VAL A 309 -8.86 -20.05 6.48
C VAL A 309 -9.36 -19.67 7.87
N SER A 310 -9.60 -18.38 8.06
CA SER A 310 -10.20 -17.83 9.28
C SER A 310 -11.52 -17.14 8.95
N VAL A 311 -12.48 -17.26 9.86
CA VAL A 311 -13.77 -16.59 9.80
C VAL A 311 -13.76 -15.40 10.76
N MET A 312 -14.25 -14.24 10.31
CA MET A 312 -14.49 -13.07 11.16
C MET A 312 -15.97 -13.07 11.56
N ASP A 313 -16.24 -13.04 12.85
CA ASP A 313 -17.59 -12.94 13.39
C ASP A 313 -18.16 -11.50 13.32
N GLU A 314 -19.43 -11.35 13.71
CA GLU A 314 -20.12 -10.05 13.72
C GLU A 314 -19.50 -9.02 14.68
N LYS A 315 -18.74 -9.49 15.69
CA LYS A 315 -18.02 -8.62 16.64
C LYS A 315 -16.68 -8.14 16.08
N GLY A 316 -16.22 -8.77 14.97
CA GLY A 316 -14.92 -8.49 14.35
C GLY A 316 -13.79 -9.36 14.91
N ASP A 317 -14.11 -10.37 15.74
CA ASP A 317 -13.13 -11.34 16.21
C ASP A 317 -12.83 -12.36 15.12
N VAL A 318 -11.54 -12.71 14.97
CA VAL A 318 -11.07 -13.61 13.91
C VAL A 318 -10.72 -14.97 14.52
N HIS A 319 -11.34 -16.02 14.02
CA HIS A 319 -11.15 -17.39 14.48
C HIS A 319 -10.62 -18.27 13.34
N LEU A 320 -9.54 -19.01 13.59
CA LEU A 320 -9.04 -20.01 12.65
C LEU A 320 -10.09 -21.10 12.50
N ALA A 321 -10.55 -21.35 11.27
CA ALA A 321 -11.58 -22.34 10.95
C ALA A 321 -11.00 -23.58 10.27
N ASP A 322 -9.92 -23.44 9.46
CA ASP A 322 -9.28 -24.55 8.76
C ASP A 322 -7.80 -24.24 8.49
N GLU A 323 -6.93 -25.24 8.64
CA GLU A 323 -5.50 -25.16 8.33
C GLU A 323 -5.16 -25.71 6.94
N HIS A 324 -6.12 -26.36 6.27
CA HIS A 324 -6.00 -27.06 4.99
C HIS A 324 -7.05 -26.60 3.98
N GLY A 325 -7.51 -25.36 4.09
CA GLY A 325 -8.51 -24.82 3.18
C GLY A 325 -8.01 -24.70 1.74
N VAL A 326 -8.94 -24.55 0.81
CA VAL A 326 -8.66 -24.38 -0.62
C VAL A 326 -9.27 -23.09 -1.12
N ILE A 327 -8.56 -22.36 -1.96
CA ILE A 327 -9.09 -21.19 -2.67
C ILE A 327 -8.95 -21.41 -4.17
N ARG A 328 -10.03 -21.15 -4.92
CA ARG A 328 -10.13 -21.35 -6.38
C ARG A 328 -10.60 -20.10 -7.09
N LEU A 329 -10.05 -19.85 -8.26
CA LEU A 329 -10.53 -18.86 -9.21
C LEU A 329 -11.13 -19.57 -10.42
N TYR A 330 -12.31 -19.13 -10.82
CA TYR A 330 -13.02 -19.58 -12.00
C TYR A 330 -13.21 -18.41 -12.98
N LYS A 331 -13.82 -18.66 -14.12
CA LYS A 331 -14.13 -17.63 -15.13
C LYS A 331 -14.89 -16.43 -14.56
N ASP A 332 -15.91 -16.68 -13.74
CA ASP A 332 -16.85 -15.67 -13.23
C ASP A 332 -16.99 -15.63 -11.72
N SER A 333 -16.27 -16.51 -11.01
CA SER A 333 -16.46 -16.71 -9.57
C SER A 333 -15.17 -17.03 -8.83
N ILE A 334 -15.21 -16.85 -7.52
CA ILE A 334 -14.20 -17.29 -6.56
C ILE A 334 -14.83 -18.27 -5.58
N GLU A 335 -14.12 -19.32 -5.23
CA GLU A 335 -14.56 -20.32 -4.25
C GLU A 335 -13.54 -20.47 -3.13
N VAL A 336 -14.04 -20.64 -1.91
CA VAL A 336 -13.24 -21.03 -0.75
C VAL A 336 -13.88 -22.25 -0.10
N LEU A 337 -13.07 -23.30 0.14
CA LEU A 337 -13.48 -24.51 0.85
C LEU A 337 -12.74 -24.54 2.19
N TRP A 338 -13.47 -24.80 3.27
CA TRP A 338 -12.92 -24.92 4.62
C TRP A 338 -13.85 -25.73 5.52
N ASP A 339 -13.31 -26.57 6.39
CA ASP A 339 -14.06 -27.34 7.40
C ASP A 339 -15.32 -28.04 6.84
N GLY A 340 -15.18 -28.68 5.66
CA GLY A 340 -16.28 -29.34 4.95
C GLY A 340 -17.33 -28.39 4.36
N LYS A 341 -17.14 -27.10 4.41
CA LYS A 341 -18.00 -26.05 3.82
C LYS A 341 -17.42 -25.55 2.51
N SER A 342 -18.28 -25.03 1.65
CA SER A 342 -17.90 -24.31 0.43
C SER A 342 -18.66 -23.01 0.32
N THR A 343 -17.96 -21.95 -0.07
CA THR A 343 -18.58 -20.69 -0.51
C THR A 343 -18.04 -20.35 -1.88
N ARG A 344 -18.88 -20.49 -2.92
CA ARG A 344 -18.62 -20.01 -4.28
C ARG A 344 -19.48 -18.78 -4.55
N VAL A 345 -18.86 -17.68 -4.93
CA VAL A 345 -19.54 -16.39 -5.16
C VAL A 345 -19.10 -15.80 -6.50
N LYS A 346 -20.03 -15.27 -7.28
CA LYS A 346 -19.68 -14.54 -8.51
C LYS A 346 -18.83 -13.34 -8.17
N GLY A 347 -17.82 -13.06 -8.99
CA GLY A 347 -16.93 -11.93 -8.79
C GLY A 347 -17.67 -10.60 -8.64
N THR A 348 -18.77 -10.41 -9.42
CA THR A 348 -19.66 -9.25 -9.33
C THR A 348 -20.35 -9.09 -7.97
N ASP A 349 -20.64 -10.19 -7.30
CA ASP A 349 -21.43 -10.25 -6.06
C ASP A 349 -20.52 -10.20 -4.80
N VAL A 350 -19.21 -10.29 -4.97
CA VAL A 350 -18.24 -10.09 -3.88
C VAL A 350 -18.38 -8.66 -3.36
N LYS A 351 -18.80 -8.48 -2.10
CA LYS A 351 -18.93 -7.13 -1.51
C LYS A 351 -17.59 -6.42 -1.38
N LYS A 352 -16.60 -7.13 -0.87
CA LYS A 352 -15.25 -6.60 -0.68
C LYS A 352 -14.22 -7.69 -0.86
N ILE A 353 -13.21 -7.41 -1.65
CA ILE A 353 -11.98 -8.21 -1.70
C ILE A 353 -10.81 -7.32 -1.34
N SER A 354 -9.93 -7.80 -0.52
CA SER A 354 -8.73 -7.10 -0.08
C SER A 354 -7.54 -8.04 -0.07
N TYR A 355 -6.37 -7.45 -0.18
CA TYR A 355 -5.10 -8.14 -0.08
C TYR A 355 -4.23 -7.40 0.93
N SER A 356 -3.69 -8.11 1.89
CA SER A 356 -2.66 -7.55 2.78
C SER A 356 -1.28 -8.02 2.34
N SER A 357 -0.28 -7.23 2.64
CA SER A 357 1.11 -7.66 2.49
C SER A 357 1.32 -9.00 3.20
N LYS A 358 2.17 -9.86 2.62
CA LYS A 358 2.46 -11.21 3.12
C LYS A 358 1.28 -12.19 3.01
N GLY A 359 0.53 -12.08 1.91
CA GLY A 359 -0.29 -13.17 1.39
C GLY A 359 -1.62 -13.42 2.10
N THR A 360 -2.31 -12.41 2.60
CA THR A 360 -3.67 -12.62 3.14
C THR A 360 -4.71 -12.00 2.21
N VAL A 361 -5.65 -12.83 1.74
CA VAL A 361 -6.88 -12.41 1.05
C VAL A 361 -7.97 -12.21 2.07
N GLY A 362 -8.62 -11.05 2.05
CA GLY A 362 -9.89 -10.84 2.75
C GLY A 362 -11.03 -10.92 1.75
N LEU A 363 -11.99 -11.79 1.96
CA LEU A 363 -13.17 -11.98 1.13
C LEU A 363 -14.42 -11.74 1.96
N VAL A 364 -15.23 -10.77 1.56
CA VAL A 364 -16.51 -10.43 2.21
C VAL A 364 -17.63 -10.62 1.19
N THR A 365 -18.60 -11.44 1.55
CA THR A 365 -19.85 -11.68 0.82
C THR A 365 -21.04 -11.30 1.68
N ASP A 366 -22.26 -11.67 1.27
CA ASP A 366 -23.46 -11.51 2.11
C ASP A 366 -23.42 -12.45 3.32
N ASP A 367 -22.88 -13.67 3.13
CA ASP A 367 -23.00 -14.77 4.09
C ASP A 367 -21.75 -14.93 4.97
N VAL A 368 -20.58 -14.55 4.47
CA VAL A 368 -19.30 -14.82 5.15
C VAL A 368 -18.30 -13.68 5.04
N ASN A 369 -17.45 -13.58 6.07
CA ASN A 369 -16.29 -12.72 6.08
C ASN A 369 -15.05 -13.58 6.38
N LEU A 370 -14.28 -13.86 5.34
CA LEU A 370 -13.14 -14.77 5.39
C LEU A 370 -11.81 -14.04 5.30
N ARG A 371 -10.83 -14.55 6.03
CA ARG A 371 -9.41 -14.23 5.86
C ARG A 371 -8.66 -15.49 5.48
N ILE A 372 -8.11 -15.53 4.29
CA ILE A 372 -7.35 -16.65 3.75
C ILE A 372 -5.88 -16.24 3.71
N LYS A 373 -5.07 -16.84 4.59
CA LYS A 373 -3.62 -16.63 4.58
C LYS A 373 -2.98 -17.68 3.71
N THR A 374 -2.42 -17.25 2.58
CA THR A 374 -1.78 -18.15 1.64
C THR A 374 -0.48 -18.72 2.22
N LYS A 375 -0.34 -20.05 2.10
CA LYS A 375 0.94 -20.76 2.23
C LYS A 375 1.65 -20.76 0.88
N GLU A 376 2.73 -21.47 0.73
CA GLU A 376 3.47 -21.52 -0.52
C GLU A 376 2.70 -22.21 -1.67
N PRO A 377 2.77 -21.71 -2.87
CA PRO A 377 3.29 -20.39 -3.25
C PRO A 377 2.38 -19.26 -2.80
N ARG A 378 2.95 -18.19 -2.23
CA ARG A 378 2.25 -17.13 -1.49
C ARG A 378 1.59 -16.06 -2.37
N ALA A 379 0.96 -16.45 -3.45
CA ALA A 379 0.48 -15.58 -4.54
C ALA A 379 -0.97 -15.09 -4.37
N ALA A 380 -1.31 -14.57 -3.20
CA ALA A 380 -2.67 -14.12 -2.86
C ALA A 380 -3.23 -13.01 -3.76
N ASN A 381 -2.37 -12.19 -4.37
CA ASN A 381 -2.77 -11.07 -5.22
C ASN A 381 -3.54 -11.52 -6.49
N ILE A 382 -3.34 -12.74 -6.94
CA ILE A 382 -4.06 -13.36 -8.07
C ILE A 382 -5.58 -13.22 -7.91
N TYR A 383 -6.09 -13.57 -6.74
CA TYR A 383 -7.52 -13.55 -6.45
C TYR A 383 -8.10 -12.14 -6.42
N LEU A 384 -7.33 -11.16 -5.91
CA LEU A 384 -7.73 -9.76 -5.98
C LEU A 384 -7.84 -9.26 -7.42
N VAL A 385 -6.84 -9.59 -8.26
CA VAL A 385 -6.79 -9.20 -9.66
C VAL A 385 -7.94 -9.83 -10.42
N GLY A 386 -8.15 -11.15 -10.26
CA GLY A 386 -9.24 -11.87 -10.92
C GLY A 386 -10.63 -11.33 -10.59
N VAL A 387 -10.93 -11.15 -9.29
CA VAL A 387 -12.24 -10.61 -8.87
C VAL A 387 -12.44 -9.17 -9.34
N ARG A 388 -11.41 -8.32 -9.31
CA ARG A 388 -11.51 -6.95 -9.83
C ARG A 388 -11.79 -6.94 -11.33
N TYR A 389 -11.12 -7.81 -12.09
CA TYR A 389 -11.37 -7.94 -13.52
C TYR A 389 -12.81 -8.35 -13.82
N MET A 390 -13.36 -9.35 -13.09
CA MET A 390 -14.75 -9.77 -13.22
C MET A 390 -15.75 -8.63 -12.93
N LYS A 391 -15.37 -7.67 -12.08
CA LYS A 391 -16.14 -6.45 -11.79
C LYS A 391 -16.00 -5.35 -12.85
N GLY A 392 -15.26 -5.59 -13.93
CA GLY A 392 -14.98 -4.60 -14.96
C GLY A 392 -13.88 -3.60 -14.61
N HIS A 393 -13.14 -3.83 -13.55
CA HIS A 393 -12.00 -2.99 -13.17
C HIS A 393 -10.71 -3.57 -13.75
N LYS A 394 -10.31 -3.12 -14.95
CA LYS A 394 -8.94 -3.32 -15.42
C LYS A 394 -8.04 -2.43 -14.57
N THR A 395 -7.41 -3.00 -13.57
CA THR A 395 -6.36 -2.32 -12.81
C THR A 395 -5.10 -2.26 -13.68
N ILE A 396 -4.79 -1.10 -14.18
CA ILE A 396 -3.47 -0.79 -14.74
C ILE A 396 -2.52 -0.68 -13.57
#